data_2a9e2ff5800e2df9e582266378076da9
#
_entry.id   2a9e2ff5800e2df9e582266378076da9
#
_cell.length_a   1.000
_cell.length_b   1.000
_cell.length_c   1.000
_cell.angle_alpha   90.00
_cell.angle_beta   90.00
_cell.angle_gamma   90.00
#
_symmetry.space_group_name_H-M   'P 1'
#
loop_
_entity.id
_entity.type
_entity.pdbx_description
1 polymer ?
#
loop_
_entity_poly.entity_id
_entity_poly.type
_entity_poly.pdbx_seq_one_letter_code
_entity_poly.pdbx_strand_id
1 'polypeptide(L)'
;MKDFYRIAGISRAPIYSPNSIDKDGAIFLAVLQHLEAKGHQVKVYQEDDLLHDIIKEKYIFNMVRSYEAVSKLQELEKQGVVEVNSGFGIENCRREQMTRLFHQYHIPQPESVVCNLEYKSTGVKPNILSSETSCWVKRADGHTTQVNDVVFVSETSKLGEVFEDFVERSINRVVVSEHLQGDIIKFYGVAGTPFFYWFYPSMTHHSKFGLEEINGKPKGITFSVDQLQAICNKAAEVLVVDVYGGDAIVALDGTIRIIDFNDWPSFAPCCQDGGKAIAQAIIQIIEKEEI
;
A
#
# COMPACT_ATOMS: atom_id res chain seq x y z
N MET A 1 34.35 -10.80 8.75
CA MET A 1 33.82 -9.69 9.59
C MET A 1 32.44 -9.42 9.09
N LYS A 2 31.42 -9.22 9.94
CA LYS A 2 30.12 -8.74 9.44
C LYS A 2 30.33 -7.31 9.00
N ASP A 3 29.91 -7.01 7.77
CA ASP A 3 30.05 -5.67 7.23
C ASP A 3 29.18 -4.70 8.02
N PHE A 4 29.73 -3.55 8.31
CA PHE A 4 29.08 -2.47 9.05
C PHE A 4 28.51 -1.46 8.06
N TYR A 5 27.19 -1.24 8.10
CA TYR A 5 26.54 -0.30 7.21
C TYR A 5 26.06 0.95 7.96
N ARG A 6 26.12 2.09 7.29
CA ARG A 6 25.48 3.33 7.70
C ARG A 6 24.20 3.48 6.88
N ILE A 7 23.06 3.53 7.56
CA ILE A 7 21.75 3.47 6.95
C ILE A 7 20.95 4.71 7.39
N ALA A 8 20.31 5.38 6.47
CA ALA A 8 19.31 6.42 6.78
C ALA A 8 17.95 5.78 6.98
N GLY A 9 17.27 6.15 8.05
CA GLY A 9 15.86 5.82 8.26
C GLY A 9 15.02 7.09 8.13
N ILE A 10 14.07 7.16 7.19
CA ILE A 10 13.22 8.32 7.00
C ILE A 10 11.81 8.01 7.48
N SER A 11 11.37 8.70 8.53
CA SER A 11 10.04 8.51 9.11
C SER A 11 8.95 9.18 8.27
N ARG A 12 7.72 8.65 8.36
CA ARG A 12 6.53 9.22 7.73
C ARG A 12 6.14 10.54 8.38
N ALA A 13 5.85 11.56 7.57
CA ALA A 13 5.30 12.80 8.08
C ALA A 13 3.91 12.57 8.71
N PRO A 14 3.60 13.14 9.90
CA PRO A 14 2.36 12.87 10.64
C PRO A 14 1.07 13.12 9.86
N ILE A 15 1.09 14.06 8.92
CA ILE A 15 -0.06 14.37 8.06
C ILE A 15 -0.50 13.17 7.20
N TYR A 16 0.41 12.24 6.90
CA TYR A 16 0.13 11.03 6.13
C TYR A 16 -0.21 9.80 6.99
N SER A 17 -0.27 9.97 8.32
CA SER A 17 -0.60 8.91 9.28
C SER A 17 -1.89 9.20 10.06
N PRO A 18 -3.01 9.58 9.42
CA PRO A 18 -4.24 9.88 10.16
C PRO A 18 -4.67 8.65 10.97
N ASN A 19 -4.81 8.84 12.30
CA ASN A 19 -5.16 7.80 13.28
C ASN A 19 -4.13 6.66 13.41
N SER A 20 -2.90 6.82 12.94
CA SER A 20 -1.89 5.76 12.91
C SER A 20 -0.47 6.20 13.28
N ILE A 21 -0.26 7.42 13.78
CA ILE A 21 1.07 7.97 14.10
C ILE A 21 1.87 7.03 15.02
N ASP A 22 1.24 6.58 16.13
CA ASP A 22 1.92 5.70 17.08
C ASP A 22 2.25 4.32 16.49
N LYS A 23 1.37 3.79 15.63
CA LYS A 23 1.55 2.50 14.97
C LYS A 23 2.67 2.57 13.93
N ASP A 24 2.70 3.63 13.15
CA ASP A 24 3.76 3.86 12.15
C ASP A 24 5.11 4.13 12.83
N GLY A 25 5.11 4.88 13.93
CA GLY A 25 6.29 5.07 14.78
C GLY A 25 6.79 3.76 15.40
N ALA A 26 5.89 2.88 15.83
CA ALA A 26 6.26 1.60 16.43
C ALA A 26 6.97 0.66 15.45
N ILE A 27 6.46 0.50 14.22
CA ILE A 27 7.14 -0.35 13.22
C ILE A 27 8.46 0.26 12.79
N PHE A 28 8.55 1.57 12.61
CA PHE A 28 9.80 2.26 12.30
C PHE A 28 10.87 2.01 13.37
N LEU A 29 10.49 2.18 14.64
CA LEU A 29 11.37 1.94 15.78
C LEU A 29 11.81 0.47 15.88
N ALA A 30 10.89 -0.48 15.63
CA ALA A 30 11.22 -1.91 15.64
C ALA A 30 12.29 -2.25 14.58
N VAL A 31 12.17 -1.71 13.36
CA VAL A 31 13.18 -1.87 12.30
C VAL A 31 14.53 -1.31 12.74
N LEU A 32 14.54 -0.07 13.26
CA LEU A 32 15.75 0.59 13.76
C LEU A 32 16.44 -0.27 14.80
N GLN A 33 15.71 -0.71 15.83
CA GLN A 33 16.25 -1.54 16.91
C GLN A 33 16.86 -2.86 16.41
N HIS A 34 16.23 -3.51 15.42
CA HIS A 34 16.76 -4.75 14.84
C HIS A 34 18.02 -4.53 13.99
N LEU A 35 18.14 -3.40 13.28
CA LEU A 35 19.34 -3.03 12.54
C LEU A 35 20.51 -2.71 13.49
N GLU A 36 20.26 -1.91 14.53
CA GLU A 36 21.27 -1.56 15.53
C GLU A 36 21.73 -2.78 16.35
N ALA A 37 20.81 -3.69 16.72
CA ALA A 37 21.16 -4.93 17.41
C ALA A 37 22.07 -5.86 16.57
N LYS A 38 22.06 -5.71 15.24
CA LYS A 38 23.00 -6.40 14.34
C LYS A 38 24.33 -5.67 14.15
N GLY A 39 24.49 -4.49 14.75
CA GLY A 39 25.72 -3.69 14.74
C GLY A 39 25.78 -2.64 13.63
N HIS A 40 24.68 -2.39 12.91
CA HIS A 40 24.62 -1.32 11.92
C HIS A 40 24.34 0.03 12.59
N GLN A 41 24.76 1.13 11.96
CA GLN A 41 24.45 2.48 12.43
C GLN A 41 23.26 3.05 11.66
N VAL A 42 22.20 3.41 12.38
CA VAL A 42 21.03 4.03 11.76
C VAL A 42 20.96 5.50 12.17
N LYS A 43 20.87 6.39 11.19
CA LYS A 43 20.58 7.80 11.41
C LYS A 43 19.15 8.10 10.99
N VAL A 44 18.37 8.65 11.91
CA VAL A 44 16.95 8.96 11.70
C VAL A 44 16.79 10.36 11.14
N TYR A 45 15.93 10.46 10.13
CA TYR A 45 15.60 11.69 9.44
C TYR A 45 14.08 11.86 9.32
N GLN A 46 13.65 13.09 9.10
CA GLN A 46 12.30 13.45 8.72
C GLN A 46 12.20 13.59 7.19
N GLU A 47 10.99 13.59 6.67
CA GLU A 47 10.74 13.76 5.23
C GLU A 47 11.30 15.10 4.70
N ASP A 48 11.25 16.17 5.49
CA ASP A 48 11.83 17.47 5.16
C ASP A 48 13.36 17.43 5.02
N ASP A 49 14.06 16.61 5.79
CA ASP A 49 15.52 16.45 5.69
C ASP A 49 15.91 15.88 4.32
N LEU A 50 15.08 15.02 3.74
CA LEU A 50 15.27 14.49 2.39
C LEU A 50 15.18 15.61 1.33
N LEU A 51 14.18 16.50 1.47
CA LEU A 51 13.96 17.60 0.54
C LEU A 51 15.08 18.66 0.58
N HIS A 52 15.77 18.79 1.70
CA HIS A 52 16.87 19.73 1.88
C HIS A 52 18.28 19.15 1.60
N ASP A 53 18.37 17.98 0.96
CA ASP A 53 19.63 17.31 0.62
C ASP A 53 20.56 17.05 1.83
N ILE A 54 19.99 16.85 3.01
CA ILE A 54 20.74 16.62 4.26
C ILE A 54 21.26 15.18 4.31
N ILE A 55 20.53 14.23 3.70
CA ILE A 55 20.83 12.79 3.73
C ILE A 55 21.99 12.49 2.78
N LYS A 56 23.01 11.80 3.29
CA LYS A 56 24.23 11.45 2.55
C LYS A 56 24.54 9.95 2.55
N GLU A 57 23.73 9.19 3.22
CA GLU A 57 23.84 7.74 3.30
C GLU A 57 23.47 7.09 1.94
N LYS A 58 24.24 6.06 1.54
CA LYS A 58 23.98 5.28 0.31
C LYS A 58 22.77 4.35 0.47
N TYR A 59 22.43 3.96 1.69
CA TYR A 59 21.37 3.01 2.02
C TYR A 59 20.28 3.72 2.79
N ILE A 60 19.05 3.63 2.28
CA ILE A 60 17.89 4.30 2.86
C ILE A 60 16.77 3.28 3.07
N PHE A 61 16.14 3.27 4.25
CA PHE A 61 14.78 2.76 4.37
C PHE A 61 13.83 3.90 4.73
N ASN A 62 12.64 3.88 4.17
CA ASN A 62 11.77 5.05 4.25
C ASN A 62 10.29 4.72 4.33
N MET A 63 9.54 5.64 4.93
CA MET A 63 8.07 5.61 5.00
C MET A 63 7.46 6.89 4.38
N VAL A 64 8.14 7.54 3.46
CA VAL A 64 7.70 8.82 2.87
C VAL A 64 6.41 8.67 2.05
N ARG A 65 5.70 9.79 1.83
CA ARG A 65 4.42 9.82 1.12
C ARG A 65 4.22 11.04 0.21
N SER A 66 4.85 12.19 0.48
CA SER A 66 4.66 13.37 -0.35
C SER A 66 5.16 13.12 -1.78
N TYR A 67 4.58 13.82 -2.73
CA TYR A 67 5.02 13.75 -4.12
C TYR A 67 6.47 14.20 -4.28
N GLU A 68 6.83 15.26 -3.58
CA GLU A 68 8.15 15.85 -3.60
C GLU A 68 9.20 14.88 -3.05
N ALA A 69 8.92 14.25 -1.88
CA ALA A 69 9.83 13.29 -1.28
C ALA A 69 9.97 12.00 -2.13
N VAL A 70 8.88 11.49 -2.70
CA VAL A 70 8.91 10.34 -3.62
C VAL A 70 9.73 10.67 -4.87
N SER A 71 9.53 11.86 -5.47
CA SER A 71 10.33 12.30 -6.62
C SER A 71 11.81 12.40 -6.26
N LYS A 72 12.13 12.89 -5.05
CA LYS A 72 13.50 12.98 -4.57
C LYS A 72 14.16 11.61 -4.37
N LEU A 73 13.43 10.64 -3.82
CA LEU A 73 13.89 9.25 -3.74
C LEU A 73 14.19 8.69 -5.13
N GLN A 74 13.28 8.86 -6.11
CA GLN A 74 13.52 8.42 -7.48
C GLN A 74 14.76 9.05 -8.12
N GLU A 75 15.10 10.29 -7.78
CA GLU A 75 16.34 10.95 -8.21
C GLU A 75 17.57 10.29 -7.57
N LEU A 76 17.52 10.03 -6.26
CA LEU A 76 18.62 9.40 -5.52
C LEU A 76 18.85 7.95 -5.98
N GLU A 77 17.78 7.20 -6.22
CA GLU A 77 17.85 5.82 -6.75
C GLU A 77 18.54 5.79 -8.13
N LYS A 78 18.24 6.74 -9.03
CA LYS A 78 18.93 6.89 -10.32
C LYS A 78 20.43 7.23 -10.16
N GLN A 79 20.83 7.78 -9.02
CA GLN A 79 22.22 8.09 -8.68
C GLN A 79 22.93 6.94 -7.97
N GLY A 80 22.26 5.79 -7.77
CA GLY A 80 22.81 4.59 -7.15
C GLY A 80 22.61 4.51 -5.63
N VAL A 81 21.72 5.29 -5.07
CA VAL A 81 21.24 5.09 -3.69
C VAL A 81 20.33 3.89 -3.65
N VAL A 82 20.50 3.03 -2.66
CA VAL A 82 19.70 1.81 -2.46
C VAL A 82 18.58 2.10 -1.47
N GLU A 83 17.35 1.90 -1.89
CA GLU A 83 16.16 2.29 -1.12
C GLU A 83 15.25 1.10 -0.81
N VAL A 84 14.66 1.10 0.38
CA VAL A 84 13.60 0.18 0.81
C VAL A 84 12.47 0.99 1.46
N ASN A 85 11.26 1.13 0.88
CA ASN A 85 10.91 0.75 -0.48
C ASN A 85 11.51 1.74 -1.50
N SER A 86 11.66 1.28 -2.74
CA SER A 86 12.00 2.12 -3.88
C SER A 86 11.05 3.31 -4.06
N GLY A 87 11.56 4.49 -4.41
CA GLY A 87 10.74 5.64 -4.77
C GLY A 87 9.79 5.37 -5.95
N PHE A 88 10.21 4.53 -6.91
CA PHE A 88 9.33 4.06 -7.99
C PHE A 88 8.25 3.11 -7.48
N GLY A 89 8.58 2.24 -6.53
CA GLY A 89 7.62 1.33 -5.90
C GLY A 89 6.53 2.06 -5.13
N ILE A 90 6.88 3.12 -4.38
CA ILE A 90 5.91 3.96 -3.68
C ILE A 90 4.94 4.62 -4.68
N GLU A 91 5.46 5.16 -5.80
CA GLU A 91 4.63 5.71 -6.86
C GLU A 91 3.71 4.66 -7.49
N ASN A 92 4.21 3.44 -7.74
CA ASN A 92 3.44 2.33 -8.29
C ASN A 92 2.29 1.88 -7.37
N CYS A 93 2.39 2.10 -6.06
CA CYS A 93 1.32 1.82 -5.10
C CYS A 93 0.18 2.86 -5.13
N ARG A 94 0.31 3.98 -5.88
CA ARG A 94 -0.82 4.88 -6.09
C ARG A 94 -1.93 4.16 -6.84
N ARG A 95 -3.17 4.37 -6.43
CA ARG A 95 -4.29 3.53 -6.82
C ARG A 95 -4.48 3.40 -8.34
N GLU A 96 -4.35 4.50 -9.08
CA GLU A 96 -4.43 4.44 -10.55
C GLU A 96 -3.32 3.57 -11.14
N GLN A 97 -2.08 3.82 -10.73
CA GLN A 97 -0.92 3.11 -11.26
C GLN A 97 -0.96 1.63 -10.87
N MET A 98 -1.27 1.34 -9.61
CA MET A 98 -1.49 -0.02 -9.11
C MET A 98 -2.55 -0.77 -9.95
N THR A 99 -3.71 -0.14 -10.16
CA THR A 99 -4.80 -0.74 -10.95
C THR A 99 -4.35 -1.08 -12.37
N ARG A 100 -3.60 -0.16 -13.02
CA ARG A 100 -3.05 -0.38 -14.37
C ARG A 100 -2.04 -1.51 -14.42
N LEU A 101 -1.10 -1.52 -13.48
CA LEU A 101 -0.06 -2.56 -13.39
C LEU A 101 -0.68 -3.92 -13.08
N PHE A 102 -1.64 -3.99 -12.16
CA PHE A 102 -2.34 -5.24 -11.84
C PHE A 102 -3.09 -5.78 -13.06
N HIS A 103 -3.74 -4.93 -13.84
CA HIS A 103 -4.37 -5.34 -15.09
C HIS A 103 -3.34 -5.84 -16.11
N GLN A 104 -2.25 -5.09 -16.32
CA GLN A 104 -1.20 -5.43 -17.29
C GLN A 104 -0.50 -6.76 -16.99
N TYR A 105 -0.26 -7.03 -15.70
CA TYR A 105 0.46 -8.23 -15.25
C TYR A 105 -0.46 -9.34 -14.72
N HIS A 106 -1.77 -9.21 -14.96
CA HIS A 106 -2.79 -10.20 -14.58
C HIS A 106 -2.77 -10.56 -13.09
N ILE A 107 -2.52 -9.57 -12.22
CA ILE A 107 -2.69 -9.73 -10.77
C ILE A 107 -4.19 -9.80 -10.47
N PRO A 108 -4.67 -10.81 -9.72
CA PRO A 108 -6.08 -10.93 -9.36
C PRO A 108 -6.58 -9.70 -8.59
N GLN A 109 -7.46 -8.93 -9.21
CA GLN A 109 -8.10 -7.72 -8.65
C GLN A 109 -9.57 -7.66 -9.10
N PRO A 110 -10.42 -6.81 -8.48
CA PRO A 110 -11.75 -6.49 -9.02
C PRO A 110 -11.67 -5.94 -10.44
N GLU A 111 -12.69 -6.18 -11.24
CA GLU A 111 -12.84 -5.40 -12.46
C GLU A 111 -12.87 -3.91 -12.13
N SER A 112 -12.01 -3.14 -12.79
CA SER A 112 -11.78 -1.75 -12.43
C SER A 112 -11.54 -0.89 -13.65
N VAL A 113 -11.98 0.37 -13.58
CA VAL A 113 -11.74 1.38 -14.61
C VAL A 113 -11.26 2.68 -13.99
N VAL A 114 -10.29 3.31 -14.64
CA VAL A 114 -9.83 4.67 -14.28
C VAL A 114 -10.65 5.69 -15.04
N CYS A 115 -11.33 6.58 -14.31
CA CYS A 115 -12.16 7.63 -14.88
C CYS A 115 -11.50 9.00 -14.71
N ASN A 116 -11.54 9.82 -15.78
CA ASN A 116 -11.21 11.25 -15.69
C ASN A 116 -12.54 12.04 -15.67
N LEU A 117 -12.76 12.79 -14.59
CA LEU A 117 -13.99 13.52 -14.31
C LEU A 117 -14.01 14.94 -14.91
N GLU A 118 -12.86 15.47 -15.42
CA GLU A 118 -12.78 16.80 -16.05
C GLU A 118 -13.61 16.90 -17.32
N TYR A 119 -13.63 15.83 -18.09
CA TYR A 119 -14.49 15.75 -19.24
C TYR A 119 -15.87 15.34 -18.75
N LYS A 120 -16.77 16.30 -18.54
CA LYS A 120 -18.19 16.07 -18.24
C LYS A 120 -18.82 15.19 -19.33
N SER A 121 -18.39 14.00 -19.49
CA SER A 121 -19.09 12.94 -20.19
C SER A 121 -20.16 12.41 -19.25
N THR A 122 -21.19 13.26 -19.05
CA THR A 122 -22.48 12.85 -18.55
C THR A 122 -22.90 11.63 -19.38
N GLY A 123 -22.73 10.44 -18.85
CA GLY A 123 -23.26 9.24 -19.46
C GLY A 123 -22.28 8.11 -19.81
N VAL A 124 -20.97 8.25 -19.62
CA VAL A 124 -20.08 7.07 -19.68
C VAL A 124 -20.19 6.33 -18.35
N LYS A 125 -21.24 5.52 -18.23
CA LYS A 125 -21.19 4.40 -17.27
C LYS A 125 -19.97 3.58 -17.68
N PRO A 126 -19.05 3.27 -16.76
CA PRO A 126 -18.00 2.31 -17.06
C PRO A 126 -18.66 1.07 -17.66
N ASN A 127 -18.29 0.69 -18.89
CA ASN A 127 -18.91 -0.44 -19.61
C ASN A 127 -18.78 -1.77 -18.82
N ILE A 128 -17.93 -1.78 -17.80
CA ILE A 128 -17.61 -2.89 -16.93
C ILE A 128 -18.69 -3.10 -15.85
N LEU A 129 -19.44 -2.05 -15.48
CA LEU A 129 -20.43 -2.11 -14.40
C LEU A 129 -21.83 -2.11 -14.99
N SER A 130 -22.52 -3.23 -14.88
CA SER A 130 -23.95 -3.28 -15.22
C SER A 130 -24.77 -2.37 -14.29
N SER A 131 -25.91 -1.88 -14.73
CA SER A 131 -26.74 -0.93 -13.98
C SER A 131 -27.26 -1.46 -12.63
N GLU A 132 -27.10 -2.75 -12.35
CA GLU A 132 -27.61 -3.43 -11.16
C GLU A 132 -26.51 -3.81 -10.15
N THR A 133 -25.24 -3.53 -10.45
CA THR A 133 -24.13 -3.91 -9.58
C THR A 133 -23.69 -2.77 -8.67
N SER A 134 -23.36 -3.11 -7.43
CA SER A 134 -22.70 -2.18 -6.51
C SER A 134 -21.21 -2.03 -6.87
N CYS A 135 -20.65 -0.87 -6.56
CA CYS A 135 -19.25 -0.59 -6.86
C CYS A 135 -18.60 0.30 -5.80
N TRP A 136 -17.31 0.48 -5.94
CA TRP A 136 -16.51 1.41 -5.15
C TRP A 136 -15.95 2.50 -6.04
N VAL A 137 -16.09 3.74 -5.61
CA VAL A 137 -15.41 4.89 -6.23
C VAL A 137 -14.29 5.31 -5.29
N LYS A 138 -13.07 5.32 -5.80
CA LYS A 138 -11.88 5.56 -4.99
C LYS A 138 -11.05 6.68 -5.63
N ARG A 139 -10.57 7.62 -4.84
CA ARG A 139 -9.58 8.62 -5.28
C ARG A 139 -8.38 7.92 -5.93
N ALA A 140 -7.95 8.37 -7.12
CA ALA A 140 -6.94 7.69 -7.94
C ALA A 140 -5.51 8.17 -7.67
N ASP A 141 -5.34 9.46 -7.36
CA ASP A 141 -4.06 10.18 -7.34
C ASP A 141 -3.28 10.09 -6.03
N GLY A 142 -3.79 9.39 -5.02
CA GLY A 142 -3.10 9.32 -3.73
C GLY A 142 -3.64 8.24 -2.81
N HIS A 143 -3.05 8.23 -1.60
CA HIS A 143 -3.56 7.40 -0.51
C HIS A 143 -4.80 8.04 0.11
N THR A 144 -5.67 7.20 0.67
CA THR A 144 -6.85 7.64 1.40
C THR A 144 -6.46 8.46 2.63
N THR A 145 -6.75 9.75 2.62
CA THR A 145 -6.53 10.69 3.73
C THR A 145 -7.82 11.06 4.45
N GLN A 146 -8.95 11.00 3.75
CA GLN A 146 -10.29 11.32 4.26
C GLN A 146 -11.26 10.16 4.02
N VAL A 147 -12.31 10.08 4.84
CA VAL A 147 -13.35 9.03 4.72
C VAL A 147 -13.94 8.98 3.32
N ASN A 148 -14.22 10.14 2.72
CA ASN A 148 -14.87 10.27 1.41
C ASN A 148 -13.92 10.04 0.21
N ASP A 149 -12.65 9.68 0.45
CA ASP A 149 -11.75 9.27 -0.64
C ASP A 149 -12.05 7.86 -1.17
N VAL A 150 -12.88 7.10 -0.45
CA VAL A 150 -13.39 5.78 -0.82
C VAL A 150 -14.88 5.73 -0.52
N VAL A 151 -15.70 5.59 -1.55
CA VAL A 151 -17.16 5.64 -1.45
C VAL A 151 -17.75 4.33 -1.99
N PHE A 152 -18.60 3.69 -1.19
CA PHE A 152 -19.42 2.58 -1.66
C PHE A 152 -20.68 3.10 -2.34
N VAL A 153 -20.96 2.59 -3.52
CA VAL A 153 -22.14 2.94 -4.33
C VAL A 153 -22.98 1.69 -4.51
N SER A 154 -24.14 1.66 -3.87
CA SER A 154 -25.04 0.49 -3.90
C SER A 154 -25.66 0.24 -5.27
N GLU A 155 -25.82 1.31 -6.07
CA GLU A 155 -26.42 1.28 -7.40
C GLU A 155 -25.65 2.21 -8.32
N THR A 156 -25.26 1.74 -9.50
CA THR A 156 -24.50 2.54 -10.47
C THR A 156 -25.23 3.78 -10.97
N SER A 157 -26.57 3.85 -10.79
CA SER A 157 -27.37 5.05 -11.07
C SER A 157 -26.95 6.27 -10.26
N LYS A 158 -26.33 6.07 -9.08
CA LYS A 158 -25.85 7.12 -8.17
C LYS A 158 -24.41 7.58 -8.45
N LEU A 159 -23.73 7.00 -9.43
CA LEU A 159 -22.35 7.37 -9.77
C LEU A 159 -22.20 8.85 -10.13
N GLY A 160 -23.19 9.45 -10.78
CA GLY A 160 -23.17 10.86 -11.16
C GLY A 160 -22.99 11.77 -9.94
N GLU A 161 -23.81 11.58 -8.90
CA GLU A 161 -23.76 12.37 -7.66
C GLU A 161 -22.40 12.20 -6.94
N VAL A 162 -21.87 10.97 -6.91
CA VAL A 162 -20.57 10.68 -6.30
C VAL A 162 -19.43 11.35 -7.08
N PHE A 163 -19.48 11.34 -8.40
CA PHE A 163 -18.49 12.02 -9.25
C PHE A 163 -18.50 13.54 -9.06
N GLU A 164 -19.70 14.14 -8.90
CA GLU A 164 -19.85 15.57 -8.60
C GLU A 164 -19.16 15.93 -7.27
N ASP A 165 -19.35 15.14 -6.21
CA ASP A 165 -18.65 15.34 -4.91
C ASP A 165 -17.12 15.29 -5.08
N PHE A 166 -16.58 14.34 -5.84
CA PHE A 166 -15.15 14.28 -6.10
C PHE A 166 -14.65 15.52 -6.86
N VAL A 167 -15.38 15.98 -7.88
CA VAL A 167 -15.02 17.18 -8.65
C VAL A 167 -15.08 18.44 -7.78
N GLU A 168 -16.10 18.60 -6.92
CA GLU A 168 -16.20 19.73 -5.98
C GLU A 168 -14.99 19.79 -5.01
N ARG A 169 -14.42 18.63 -4.66
CA ARG A 169 -13.17 18.52 -3.88
C ARG A 169 -11.91 18.65 -4.72
N SER A 170 -12.00 19.04 -5.99
CA SER A 170 -10.88 19.13 -6.93
C SER A 170 -10.17 17.81 -7.20
N ILE A 171 -10.87 16.69 -7.07
CA ILE A 171 -10.38 15.35 -7.40
C ILE A 171 -10.94 14.94 -8.76
N ASN A 172 -10.14 15.07 -9.79
CA ASN A 172 -10.58 14.87 -11.18
C ASN A 172 -10.33 13.43 -11.68
N ARG A 173 -9.67 12.58 -10.89
CA ARG A 173 -9.39 11.20 -11.29
C ARG A 173 -9.80 10.23 -10.19
N VAL A 174 -10.56 9.21 -10.60
CA VAL A 174 -11.04 8.15 -9.70
C VAL A 174 -10.85 6.78 -10.33
N VAL A 175 -10.76 5.75 -9.48
CA VAL A 175 -10.87 4.35 -9.87
C VAL A 175 -12.25 3.87 -9.43
N VAL A 176 -13.02 3.35 -10.38
CA VAL A 176 -14.29 2.65 -10.12
C VAL A 176 -14.04 1.16 -10.20
N SER A 177 -14.33 0.43 -9.12
CA SER A 177 -14.11 -1.01 -9.01
C SER A 177 -15.42 -1.73 -8.66
N GLU A 178 -15.64 -2.92 -9.22
CA GLU A 178 -16.77 -3.77 -8.80
C GLU A 178 -16.70 -4.06 -7.29
N HIS A 179 -17.86 -4.22 -6.67
CA HIS A 179 -17.94 -4.72 -5.30
C HIS A 179 -17.89 -6.24 -5.28
N LEU A 180 -16.89 -6.81 -4.62
CA LEU A 180 -16.74 -8.25 -4.47
C LEU A 180 -17.43 -8.74 -3.19
N GLN A 181 -18.21 -9.80 -3.32
CA GLN A 181 -18.82 -10.50 -2.20
C GLN A 181 -17.84 -11.52 -1.63
N GLY A 182 -17.63 -11.53 -0.31
CA GLY A 182 -16.76 -12.50 0.34
C GLY A 182 -16.20 -12.00 1.66
N ASP A 183 -15.27 -12.76 2.21
CA ASP A 183 -14.56 -12.39 3.43
C ASP A 183 -13.43 -11.39 3.11
N ILE A 184 -13.44 -10.24 3.77
CA ILE A 184 -12.34 -9.30 3.70
C ILE A 184 -11.22 -9.75 4.63
N ILE A 185 -10.00 -9.80 4.12
CA ILE A 185 -8.78 -10.10 4.87
C ILE A 185 -7.75 -9.00 4.67
N LYS A 186 -6.96 -8.72 5.71
CA LYS A 186 -5.77 -7.88 5.63
C LYS A 186 -4.52 -8.76 5.62
N PHE A 187 -3.50 -8.29 4.90
CA PHE A 187 -2.22 -8.98 4.85
C PHE A 187 -1.05 -8.01 4.97
N TYR A 188 0.06 -8.52 5.48
CA TYR A 188 1.37 -7.87 5.53
C TYR A 188 2.44 -8.85 5.08
N GLY A 189 3.40 -8.37 4.31
CA GLY A 189 4.51 -9.18 3.84
C GLY A 189 5.79 -8.38 3.67
N VAL A 190 6.90 -9.11 3.62
CA VAL A 190 8.23 -8.56 3.34
C VAL A 190 8.87 -9.44 2.28
N ALA A 191 9.07 -8.89 1.08
CA ALA A 191 9.60 -9.62 -0.07
C ALA A 191 11.01 -10.20 0.24
N GLY A 192 11.31 -11.35 -0.33
CA GLY A 192 12.60 -12.02 -0.10
C GLY A 192 12.77 -12.65 1.30
N THR A 193 11.75 -12.60 2.15
CA THR A 193 11.72 -13.25 3.47
C THR A 193 10.56 -14.23 3.58
N PRO A 194 10.58 -15.17 4.53
CA PRO A 194 9.44 -16.05 4.79
C PRO A 194 8.30 -15.35 5.54
N PHE A 195 8.45 -14.08 5.92
CA PHE A 195 7.46 -13.37 6.71
C PHE A 195 6.23 -13.06 5.88
N PHE A 196 5.08 -13.55 6.34
CA PHE A 196 3.76 -13.22 5.83
C PHE A 196 2.73 -13.33 6.97
N TYR A 197 1.88 -12.31 7.13
CA TYR A 197 0.86 -12.26 8.18
C TYR A 197 -0.47 -11.84 7.58
N TRP A 198 -1.56 -12.52 7.95
CA TRP A 198 -2.91 -12.16 7.53
C TRP A 198 -3.91 -12.28 8.67
N PHE A 199 -5.01 -11.56 8.60
CA PHE A 199 -6.06 -11.57 9.61
C PHE A 199 -7.38 -10.99 9.08
N TYR A 200 -8.47 -11.27 9.81
CA TYR A 200 -9.76 -10.63 9.59
C TYR A 200 -9.81 -9.28 10.32
N PRO A 201 -9.95 -8.13 9.62
CA PRO A 201 -9.91 -6.80 10.26
C PRO A 201 -11.05 -6.58 11.26
N SER A 202 -12.25 -7.13 11.00
CA SER A 202 -13.41 -7.03 11.89
C SER A 202 -13.22 -7.74 13.24
N MET A 203 -12.31 -8.71 13.34
CA MET A 203 -12.04 -9.44 14.59
C MET A 203 -11.02 -8.73 15.47
N THR A 204 -10.29 -7.77 14.94
CA THR A 204 -9.17 -7.11 15.63
C THR A 204 -9.34 -5.60 15.80
N HIS A 205 -10.51 -5.06 15.44
CA HIS A 205 -10.80 -3.61 15.44
C HIS A 205 -9.76 -2.76 14.68
N HIS A 206 -9.15 -3.32 13.64
CA HIS A 206 -8.16 -2.66 12.78
C HIS A 206 -8.80 -2.09 11.50
N SER A 207 -9.89 -1.34 11.66
CA SER A 207 -10.47 -0.56 10.57
C SER A 207 -9.99 0.89 10.63
N LYS A 208 -9.65 1.47 9.48
CA LYS A 208 -9.28 2.89 9.39
C LYS A 208 -10.53 3.78 9.35
N PHE A 209 -11.58 3.35 8.64
CA PHE A 209 -12.79 4.12 8.37
C PHE A 209 -14.10 3.32 8.50
N GLY A 210 -14.07 2.07 8.98
CA GLY A 210 -15.27 1.23 9.15
C GLY A 210 -15.87 0.64 7.87
N LEU A 211 -15.26 0.84 6.72
CA LEU A 211 -15.80 0.40 5.43
C LEU A 211 -15.80 -1.12 5.26
N GLU A 212 -15.02 -1.83 6.07
CA GLU A 212 -14.97 -3.30 6.09
C GLU A 212 -16.31 -3.93 6.50
N GLU A 213 -17.15 -3.18 7.21
CA GLU A 213 -18.49 -3.63 7.65
C GLU A 213 -19.46 -3.85 6.48
N ILE A 214 -19.19 -3.26 5.30
CA ILE A 214 -20.04 -3.43 4.10
C ILE A 214 -20.02 -4.87 3.61
N ASN A 215 -18.92 -5.59 3.75
CA ASN A 215 -18.85 -7.03 3.45
C ASN A 215 -19.42 -7.91 4.58
N GLY A 216 -19.78 -7.31 5.73
CA GLY A 216 -20.30 -8.00 6.89
C GLY A 216 -19.24 -8.75 7.69
N LYS A 217 -19.70 -9.62 8.60
CA LYS A 217 -18.80 -10.45 9.39
C LYS A 217 -18.19 -11.56 8.53
N PRO A 218 -16.91 -11.91 8.76
CA PRO A 218 -16.28 -13.01 8.03
C PRO A 218 -17.06 -14.31 8.26
N LYS A 219 -17.23 -15.07 7.20
CA LYS A 219 -17.90 -16.38 7.19
C LYS A 219 -16.92 -17.52 7.42
N GLY A 220 -15.62 -17.24 7.44
CA GLY A 220 -14.55 -18.24 7.55
C GLY A 220 -14.41 -19.05 6.26
N ILE A 221 -14.50 -18.39 5.10
CA ILE A 221 -14.36 -19.04 3.80
C ILE A 221 -12.96 -19.64 3.70
N THR A 222 -12.90 -20.94 3.36
CA THR A 222 -11.63 -21.65 3.22
C THR A 222 -10.87 -21.17 2.00
N PHE A 223 -9.58 -20.87 2.17
CA PHE A 223 -8.67 -20.50 1.10
C PHE A 223 -7.24 -20.98 1.40
N SER A 224 -6.37 -20.97 0.41
CA SER A 224 -4.95 -21.29 0.59
C SER A 224 -4.15 -20.04 0.99
N VAL A 225 -3.52 -20.06 2.16
CA VAL A 225 -2.62 -19.01 2.62
C VAL A 225 -1.39 -18.92 1.71
N ASP A 226 -0.86 -20.05 1.25
CA ASP A 226 0.28 -20.09 0.33
C ASP A 226 -0.07 -19.43 -1.01
N GLN A 227 -1.30 -19.64 -1.51
CA GLN A 227 -1.78 -18.97 -2.71
C GLN A 227 -1.94 -17.46 -2.49
N LEU A 228 -2.49 -17.03 -1.35
CA LEU A 228 -2.57 -15.62 -1.00
C LEU A 228 -1.17 -14.99 -0.98
N GLN A 229 -0.24 -15.61 -0.27
CA GLN A 229 1.15 -15.12 -0.19
C GLN A 229 1.82 -15.06 -1.57
N ALA A 230 1.62 -16.06 -2.43
CA ALA A 230 2.15 -16.07 -3.79
C ALA A 230 1.59 -14.91 -4.64
N ILE A 231 0.28 -14.65 -4.56
CA ILE A 231 -0.38 -13.52 -5.25
C ILE A 231 0.19 -12.20 -4.71
N CYS A 232 0.31 -12.03 -3.40
CA CYS A 232 0.84 -10.81 -2.78
C CYS A 232 2.32 -10.58 -3.12
N ASN A 233 3.16 -11.63 -3.12
CA ASN A 233 4.55 -11.52 -3.54
C ASN A 233 4.68 -11.13 -5.01
N LYS A 234 3.83 -11.69 -5.88
CA LYS A 234 3.80 -11.31 -7.30
C LYS A 234 3.34 -9.86 -7.49
N ALA A 235 2.38 -9.41 -6.72
CA ALA A 235 1.95 -8.01 -6.71
C ALA A 235 3.09 -7.08 -6.25
N ALA A 236 3.80 -7.43 -5.18
CA ALA A 236 4.95 -6.69 -4.67
C ALA A 236 6.09 -6.58 -5.72
N GLU A 237 6.39 -7.68 -6.41
CA GLU A 237 7.36 -7.69 -7.53
C GLU A 237 6.94 -6.73 -8.65
N VAL A 238 5.66 -6.77 -9.08
CA VAL A 238 5.11 -5.91 -10.13
C VAL A 238 5.12 -4.44 -9.74
N LEU A 239 4.86 -4.15 -8.47
CA LEU A 239 4.88 -2.79 -7.94
C LEU A 239 6.28 -2.30 -7.54
N VAL A 240 7.27 -3.17 -7.51
CA VAL A 240 8.65 -2.88 -7.07
C VAL A 240 8.68 -2.42 -5.61
N VAL A 241 8.03 -3.16 -4.72
CA VAL A 241 8.04 -2.90 -3.28
C VAL A 241 8.47 -4.12 -2.49
N ASP A 242 9.29 -3.92 -1.47
CA ASP A 242 9.80 -4.98 -0.61
C ASP A 242 8.95 -5.13 0.66
N VAL A 243 8.52 -4.01 1.24
CA VAL A 243 7.71 -3.95 2.46
C VAL A 243 6.30 -3.55 2.06
N TYR A 244 5.34 -4.45 2.23
CA TYR A 244 4.01 -4.27 1.71
C TYR A 244 2.89 -4.75 2.64
N GLY A 245 1.70 -4.34 2.35
CA GLY A 245 0.46 -4.87 2.91
C GLY A 245 -0.75 -4.40 2.15
N GLY A 246 -1.91 -4.89 2.52
CA GLY A 246 -3.13 -4.55 1.80
C GLY A 246 -4.35 -5.31 2.27
N ASP A 247 -5.37 -5.23 1.45
CA ASP A 247 -6.65 -5.88 1.66
C ASP A 247 -6.98 -6.80 0.47
N ALA A 248 -7.57 -7.94 0.75
CA ALA A 248 -8.08 -8.85 -0.27
C ALA A 248 -9.47 -9.36 0.09
N ILE A 249 -10.22 -9.78 -0.93
CA ILE A 249 -11.50 -10.50 -0.78
C ILE A 249 -11.26 -11.97 -1.11
N VAL A 250 -11.73 -12.83 -0.22
CA VAL A 250 -11.88 -14.26 -0.46
C VAL A 250 -13.35 -14.51 -0.81
N ALA A 251 -13.63 -14.80 -2.07
CA ALA A 251 -14.96 -15.09 -2.56
C ALA A 251 -15.46 -16.46 -2.07
N LEU A 252 -16.78 -16.72 -2.18
CA LEU A 252 -17.39 -17.97 -1.69
C LEU A 252 -16.80 -19.25 -2.31
N ASP A 253 -16.24 -19.17 -3.50
CA ASP A 253 -15.55 -20.26 -4.20
C ASP A 253 -14.06 -20.39 -3.83
N GLY A 254 -13.58 -19.60 -2.87
CA GLY A 254 -12.17 -19.54 -2.45
C GLY A 254 -11.26 -18.69 -3.34
N THR A 255 -11.80 -18.06 -4.38
CA THR A 255 -11.01 -17.15 -5.23
C THR A 255 -10.57 -15.91 -4.45
N ILE A 256 -9.29 -15.54 -4.60
CA ILE A 256 -8.68 -14.41 -3.90
C ILE A 256 -8.46 -13.26 -4.89
N ARG A 257 -8.87 -12.04 -4.53
CA ARG A 257 -8.61 -10.82 -5.31
C ARG A 257 -8.13 -9.70 -4.39
N ILE A 258 -7.02 -9.06 -4.74
CA ILE A 258 -6.47 -7.90 -4.02
C ILE A 258 -7.34 -6.67 -4.33
N ILE A 259 -7.80 -5.97 -3.30
CA ILE A 259 -8.65 -4.77 -3.43
C ILE A 259 -7.93 -3.47 -3.03
N ASP A 260 -6.83 -3.60 -2.30
CA ASP A 260 -5.90 -2.50 -1.97
C ASP A 260 -4.50 -3.06 -1.69
N PHE A 261 -3.46 -2.31 -2.07
CA PHE A 261 -2.07 -2.69 -1.85
C PHE A 261 -1.24 -1.45 -1.53
N ASN A 262 -0.53 -1.49 -0.44
CA ASN A 262 0.17 -0.34 0.12
C ASN A 262 1.64 -0.69 0.36
N ASP A 263 2.51 0.27 0.03
CA ASP A 263 3.87 0.29 0.51
C ASP A 263 3.89 0.58 2.01
N TRP A 264 4.77 -0.06 2.73
CA TRP A 264 5.05 0.11 4.15
C TRP A 264 3.83 0.42 5.07
N PRO A 265 2.95 -0.54 5.34
CA PRO A 265 1.86 -0.40 6.31
C PRO A 265 2.38 -0.41 7.76
N SER A 266 1.50 -0.18 8.72
CA SER A 266 1.88 -0.06 10.14
C SER A 266 2.30 -1.38 10.82
N PHE A 267 2.01 -2.54 10.24
CA PHE A 267 2.25 -3.88 10.85
C PHE A 267 1.73 -4.01 12.29
N ALA A 268 0.74 -3.22 12.70
CA ALA A 268 0.34 -3.10 14.09
C ALA A 268 0.07 -4.43 14.83
N PRO A 269 -0.58 -5.46 14.21
CA PRO A 269 -0.81 -6.75 14.88
C PRO A 269 0.46 -7.62 15.01
N CYS A 270 1.51 -7.35 14.24
CA CYS A 270 2.71 -8.17 14.13
C CYS A 270 4.01 -7.33 14.10
N CYS A 271 4.00 -6.18 14.79
CA CYS A 271 5.03 -5.15 14.71
C CYS A 271 6.46 -5.68 14.94
N GLN A 272 6.69 -6.51 15.96
CA GLN A 272 8.03 -7.01 16.28
C GLN A 272 8.54 -7.99 15.22
N ASP A 273 7.72 -8.94 14.79
CA ASP A 273 8.10 -9.91 13.77
C ASP A 273 8.26 -9.23 12.40
N GLY A 274 7.36 -8.28 12.07
CA GLY A 274 7.44 -7.45 10.89
C GLY A 274 8.71 -6.61 10.86
N GLY A 275 9.04 -5.92 11.97
CA GLY A 275 10.26 -5.12 12.10
C GLY A 275 11.53 -5.94 11.92
N LYS A 276 11.56 -7.16 12.49
CA LYS A 276 12.66 -8.12 12.31
C LYS A 276 12.81 -8.53 10.84
N ALA A 277 11.71 -8.86 10.17
CA ALA A 277 11.72 -9.28 8.77
C ALA A 277 12.17 -8.13 7.84
N ILE A 278 11.67 -6.92 8.09
CA ILE A 278 12.06 -5.72 7.34
C ILE A 278 13.56 -5.43 7.50
N ALA A 279 14.08 -5.45 8.73
CA ALA A 279 15.51 -5.26 8.98
C ALA A 279 16.36 -6.34 8.29
N GLN A 280 15.86 -7.59 8.21
CA GLN A 280 16.53 -8.66 7.48
C GLN A 280 16.52 -8.37 5.96
N ALA A 281 15.40 -7.97 5.39
CA ALA A 281 15.29 -7.63 3.96
C ALA A 281 16.22 -6.49 3.58
N ILE A 282 16.26 -5.40 4.38
CA ILE A 282 17.16 -4.27 4.18
C ILE A 282 18.61 -4.75 4.05
N ILE A 283 19.09 -5.58 4.97
CA ILE A 283 20.47 -6.08 4.93
C ILE A 283 20.71 -6.96 3.71
N GLN A 284 19.76 -7.85 3.36
CA GLN A 284 19.89 -8.72 2.19
C GLN A 284 19.95 -7.91 0.87
N ILE A 285 19.22 -6.81 0.79
CA ILE A 285 19.23 -5.91 -0.36
C ILE A 285 20.58 -5.20 -0.45
N ILE A 286 21.07 -4.65 0.65
CA ILE A 286 22.39 -3.99 0.72
C ILE A 286 23.51 -4.97 0.33
N GLU A 287 23.52 -6.19 0.89
CA GLU A 287 24.52 -7.21 0.61
C GLU A 287 24.53 -7.64 -0.86
N LYS A 288 23.37 -7.65 -1.55
CA LYS A 288 23.29 -7.96 -2.98
C LYS A 288 23.89 -6.86 -3.87
N GLU A 289 23.77 -5.60 -3.45
CA GLU A 289 24.29 -4.46 -4.21
C GLU A 289 25.80 -4.26 -4.03
N GLU A 290 26.41 -4.89 -3.01
CA GLU A 290 27.86 -4.83 -2.75
C GLU A 290 28.64 -5.94 -3.51
N ILE A 291 27.96 -6.91 -4.15
CA ILE A 291 28.55 -8.00 -4.93
C ILE A 291 28.71 -7.61 -6.38
#